data_0519715fed13de27e3abc3df3401f215
#
_entry.id   0519715fed13de27e3abc3df3401f215
#
_cell.length_a   1.000
_cell.length_b   1.000
_cell.length_c   1.000
_cell.angle_alpha   90.00
_cell.angle_beta   90.00
_cell.angle_gamma   90.00
#
_symmetry.space_group_name_H-M   'P 1'
#
loop_
_entity.id
_entity.type
_entity.pdbx_description
1 polymer ?
#
loop_
_entity_poly.entity_id
_entity_poly.type
_entity_poly.pdbx_seq_one_letter_code
_entity_poly.pdbx_strand_id
1 'polypeptide(L)'
;MTKTDVVIDEKIQIEISEPKDCKVIFLNDNTTPMEFVIEVLQLIFKHTFDTAQSLTLQIHEEGSGVAGIYSYEIAEQKATETVNLARQNGFQLKVKIEEE
;
A
#
# COMPACT_ATOMS: atom_id res chain seq x y z
N MET A 1 -6.48 -11.64 10.83
CA MET A 1 -6.90 -12.64 11.63
C MET A 1 -6.19 -12.65 12.89
N THR A 2 -6.87 -12.96 13.75
CA THR A 2 -6.30 -13.11 14.96
C THR A 2 -5.42 -14.27 14.95
N LYS A 3 -4.53 -14.19 15.74
CA LYS A 3 -3.71 -15.25 16.05
C LYS A 3 -4.52 -16.41 16.49
N THR A 4 -4.33 -17.49 15.89
CA THR A 4 -5.02 -18.68 16.28
C THR A 4 -4.11 -19.48 17.15
N ASP A 5 -4.53 -19.67 18.32
CA ASP A 5 -3.79 -20.51 19.20
C ASP A 5 -4.29 -21.89 19.00
N VAL A 6 -3.53 -22.67 18.33
CA VAL A 6 -3.88 -24.04 18.16
C VAL A 6 -2.95 -24.84 19.02
N VAL A 7 -3.48 -25.36 20.09
CA VAL A 7 -2.71 -26.27 20.90
C VAL A 7 -3.19 -27.63 20.56
N ILE A 8 -2.40 -28.36 19.85
CA ILE A 8 -2.77 -29.68 19.45
C ILE A 8 -2.45 -30.64 20.54
N ASP A 9 -1.32 -30.43 21.17
CA ASP A 9 -0.83 -31.35 22.21
C ASP A 9 0.08 -30.51 23.08
N GLU A 10 0.18 -30.87 24.35
CA GLU A 10 1.08 -30.17 25.23
C GLU A 10 2.51 -30.22 24.76
N LYS A 11 2.86 -31.24 24.02
CA LYS A 11 4.22 -31.40 23.56
C LYS A 11 4.47 -30.79 22.23
N ILE A 12 3.42 -30.35 21.55
CA ILE A 12 3.55 -29.73 20.27
C ILE A 12 3.10 -28.29 20.44
N GLN A 13 4.05 -27.41 20.27
CA GLN A 13 3.75 -26.00 20.39
C GLN A 13 3.90 -25.38 19.02
N ILE A 14 2.82 -24.81 18.54
CA ILE A 14 2.86 -24.09 17.27
C ILE A 14 2.86 -22.63 17.60
N GLU A 15 3.93 -21.98 17.23
CA GLU A 15 4.05 -20.56 17.43
C GLU A 15 3.63 -19.89 16.15
N ILE A 16 2.57 -19.12 16.21
CA ILE A 16 2.10 -18.38 15.06
C ILE A 16 2.34 -16.92 15.34
N SER A 17 3.27 -16.34 14.62
CA SER A 17 3.51 -14.91 14.74
C SER A 17 2.45 -14.20 13.95
N GLU A 18 2.04 -13.07 14.44
CA GLU A 18 1.16 -12.23 13.66
C GLU A 18 1.90 -11.71 12.45
N PRO A 19 1.26 -11.68 11.29
CA PRO A 19 1.91 -11.11 10.12
C PRO A 19 2.23 -9.64 10.38
N LYS A 20 3.34 -9.20 9.88
CA LYS A 20 3.71 -7.81 10.00
C LYS A 20 2.87 -6.99 9.04
N ASP A 21 2.61 -5.76 9.42
CA ASP A 21 1.97 -4.84 8.50
C ASP A 21 2.93 -4.50 7.38
N CYS A 22 2.36 -4.08 6.28
CA CYS A 22 3.11 -3.76 5.08
C CYS A 22 2.81 -2.35 4.63
N LYS A 23 3.85 -1.69 4.17
CA LYS A 23 3.71 -0.35 3.59
C LYS A 23 3.47 -0.48 2.11
N VAL A 24 2.51 0.26 1.60
CA VAL A 24 2.32 0.41 0.17
C VAL A 24 3.03 1.67 -0.23
N ILE A 25 4.04 1.56 -1.06
CA ILE A 25 4.92 2.67 -1.40
C ILE A 25 4.74 3.02 -2.87
N PHE A 26 4.43 4.28 -3.13
CA PHE A 26 4.35 4.79 -4.51
C PHE A 26 5.71 5.30 -4.90
N LEU A 27 6.11 4.98 -6.12
CA LEU A 27 7.37 5.46 -6.66
C LEU A 27 7.08 6.49 -7.73
N ASN A 28 7.83 7.57 -7.73
CA ASN A 28 7.65 8.61 -8.72
C ASN A 28 8.04 8.11 -10.11
N ASP A 29 7.31 8.56 -11.11
CA ASP A 29 7.66 8.29 -12.50
C ASP A 29 7.27 9.49 -13.34
N ASN A 30 7.69 9.49 -14.61
CA ASN A 30 7.51 10.67 -15.46
C ASN A 30 6.20 10.69 -16.22
N THR A 31 5.42 9.61 -16.16
CA THR A 31 4.19 9.52 -16.96
C THR A 31 2.93 9.77 -16.17
N THR A 32 2.98 9.67 -14.85
CA THR A 32 1.79 9.73 -14.01
C THR A 32 1.58 11.16 -13.53
N PRO A 33 0.45 11.79 -13.90
CA PRO A 33 0.19 13.17 -13.45
C PRO A 33 -0.08 13.20 -11.95
N MET A 34 0.28 14.30 -11.32
CA MET A 34 0.04 14.48 -9.89
C MET A 34 -1.44 14.40 -9.54
N GLU A 35 -2.30 14.95 -10.42
CA GLU A 35 -3.74 14.90 -10.18
C GLU A 35 -4.24 13.47 -10.07
N PHE A 36 -3.68 12.57 -10.86
CA PHE A 36 -4.07 11.17 -10.82
C PHE A 36 -3.65 10.55 -9.49
N VAL A 37 -2.43 10.86 -9.03
CA VAL A 37 -1.93 10.32 -7.77
C VAL A 37 -2.79 10.80 -6.61
N ILE A 38 -3.15 12.08 -6.62
CA ILE A 38 -4.03 12.63 -5.59
C ILE A 38 -5.37 11.89 -5.58
N GLU A 39 -5.93 11.68 -6.75
CA GLU A 39 -7.21 11.00 -6.86
C GLU A 39 -7.15 9.57 -6.33
N VAL A 40 -6.11 8.83 -6.68
CA VAL A 40 -5.93 7.47 -6.23
C VAL A 40 -5.77 7.41 -4.72
N LEU A 41 -5.00 8.33 -4.16
CA LEU A 41 -4.79 8.36 -2.73
C LEU A 41 -6.10 8.65 -1.98
N GLN A 42 -6.99 9.40 -2.58
CA GLN A 42 -8.30 9.65 -1.99
C GLN A 42 -9.23 8.45 -2.19
N LEU A 43 -9.31 7.91 -3.39
CA LEU A 43 -10.29 6.87 -3.71
C LEU A 43 -9.92 5.51 -3.14
N ILE A 44 -8.69 5.10 -3.31
CA ILE A 44 -8.27 3.76 -2.93
C ILE A 44 -7.74 3.73 -1.50
N PHE A 45 -6.99 4.77 -1.11
CA PHE A 45 -6.34 4.80 0.19
C PHE A 45 -7.08 5.65 1.20
N LYS A 46 -8.17 6.30 0.79
CA LYS A 46 -9.11 7.02 1.66
C LYS A 46 -8.48 8.20 2.40
N HIS A 47 -7.47 8.78 1.82
CA HIS A 47 -6.89 10.00 2.39
C HIS A 47 -7.77 11.20 2.11
N THR A 48 -7.67 12.22 2.94
CA THR A 48 -8.30 13.50 2.64
C THR A 48 -7.55 14.14 1.49
N PHE A 49 -8.18 15.13 0.85
CA PHE A 49 -7.52 15.84 -0.24
C PHE A 49 -6.21 16.46 0.22
N ASP A 50 -6.21 17.10 1.38
CA ASP A 50 -5.00 17.75 1.87
C ASP A 50 -3.86 16.76 2.10
N THR A 51 -4.16 15.63 2.70
CA THR A 51 -3.15 14.60 2.91
C THR A 51 -2.69 14.02 1.59
N ALA A 52 -3.62 13.76 0.67
CA ALA A 52 -3.28 13.21 -0.63
C ALA A 52 -2.38 14.17 -1.40
N GLN A 53 -2.66 15.46 -1.32
CA GLN A 53 -1.86 16.47 -2.00
C GLN A 53 -0.44 16.52 -1.42
N SER A 54 -0.32 16.56 -0.09
CA SER A 54 0.99 16.60 0.55
C SER A 54 1.80 15.36 0.22
N LEU A 55 1.15 14.21 0.23
CA LEU A 55 1.83 12.96 -0.06
C LEU A 55 2.27 12.89 -1.51
N THR A 56 1.45 13.42 -2.42
CA THR A 56 1.79 13.46 -3.83
C THR A 56 3.03 14.34 -4.06
N LEU A 57 3.09 15.47 -3.38
CA LEU A 57 4.26 16.34 -3.47
C LEU A 57 5.50 15.64 -2.93
N GLN A 58 5.37 14.93 -1.83
CA GLN A 58 6.48 14.17 -1.28
C GLN A 58 6.99 13.14 -2.28
N ILE A 59 6.09 12.39 -2.91
CA ILE A 59 6.47 11.40 -3.90
C ILE A 59 7.22 12.07 -5.05
N HIS A 60 6.73 13.21 -5.50
CA HIS A 60 7.34 13.93 -6.61
C HIS A 60 8.73 14.44 -6.24
N GLU A 61 8.88 14.98 -5.05
CA GLU A 61 10.14 15.62 -4.63
C GLU A 61 11.16 14.64 -4.11
N GLU A 62 10.71 13.61 -3.39
CA GLU A 62 11.63 12.68 -2.74
C GLU A 62 11.76 11.34 -3.48
N GLY A 63 10.94 11.12 -4.50
CA GLY A 63 11.02 9.91 -5.29
C GLY A 63 10.10 8.81 -4.85
N SER A 64 9.58 8.86 -3.64
CA SER A 64 8.66 7.84 -3.15
C SER A 64 7.91 8.36 -1.93
N GLY A 65 6.82 7.68 -1.60
CA GLY A 65 6.07 7.98 -0.40
C GLY A 65 5.19 6.79 -0.02
N VAL A 66 4.90 6.69 1.26
CA VAL A 66 4.06 5.60 1.77
C VAL A 66 2.60 6.01 1.66
N ALA A 67 1.85 5.28 0.84
CA ALA A 67 0.43 5.58 0.65
C ALA A 67 -0.40 5.10 1.83
N GLY A 68 0.01 4.02 2.46
CA GLY A 68 -0.69 3.50 3.62
C GLY A 68 -0.02 2.24 4.14
N ILE A 69 -0.46 1.80 5.31
CA ILE A 69 0.09 0.62 5.97
C ILE A 69 -1.06 -0.30 6.31
N TYR A 70 -0.97 -1.55 5.88
CA TYR A 70 -2.06 -2.52 6.01
C TYR A 70 -1.49 -3.90 6.18
N SER A 71 -2.35 -4.87 6.49
CA SER A 71 -1.92 -6.26 6.41
C SER A 71 -1.51 -6.55 4.97
N TYR A 72 -0.73 -7.60 4.78
CA TYR A 72 -0.21 -7.90 3.44
C TYR A 72 -1.33 -8.06 2.42
N GLU A 73 -2.39 -8.75 2.80
CA GLU A 73 -3.48 -9.01 1.86
C GLU A 73 -4.16 -7.73 1.41
N ILE A 74 -4.40 -6.83 2.35
CA ILE A 74 -5.03 -5.55 2.01
C ILE A 74 -4.06 -4.69 1.21
N ALA A 75 -2.78 -4.69 1.60
CA ALA A 75 -1.77 -3.93 0.88
C ALA A 75 -1.68 -4.40 -0.57
N GLU A 76 -1.69 -5.71 -0.78
CA GLU A 76 -1.62 -6.27 -2.12
C GLU A 76 -2.84 -5.88 -2.95
N GLN A 77 -4.01 -5.95 -2.35
CA GLN A 77 -5.24 -5.59 -3.04
C GLN A 77 -5.21 -4.12 -3.49
N LYS A 78 -4.82 -3.23 -2.58
CA LYS A 78 -4.78 -1.81 -2.91
C LYS A 78 -3.71 -1.50 -3.93
N ALA A 79 -2.56 -2.15 -3.83
CA ALA A 79 -1.49 -1.96 -4.81
C ALA A 79 -1.94 -2.44 -6.20
N THR A 80 -2.62 -3.57 -6.27
CA THR A 80 -3.12 -4.11 -7.53
C THR A 80 -4.15 -3.18 -8.14
N GLU A 81 -5.08 -2.69 -7.33
CA GLU A 81 -6.09 -1.75 -7.83
C GLU A 81 -5.44 -0.50 -8.38
N THR A 82 -4.42 -0.01 -7.69
CA THR A 82 -3.74 1.21 -8.11
C THR A 82 -3.03 1.02 -9.44
N VAL A 83 -2.28 -0.07 -9.56
CA VAL A 83 -1.52 -0.32 -10.78
C VAL A 83 -2.45 -0.55 -11.96
N ASN A 84 -3.54 -1.28 -11.74
CA ASN A 84 -4.50 -1.53 -12.81
C ASN A 84 -5.18 -0.25 -13.28
N LEU A 85 -5.56 0.59 -12.33
CA LEU A 85 -6.20 1.85 -12.68
C LEU A 85 -5.23 2.76 -13.43
N ALA A 86 -3.98 2.82 -12.99
CA ALA A 86 -2.96 3.62 -13.68
C ALA A 86 -2.77 3.11 -15.11
N ARG A 87 -2.69 1.80 -15.26
CA ARG A 87 -2.47 1.20 -16.57
C ARG A 87 -3.63 1.47 -17.51
N GLN A 88 -4.85 1.42 -16.99
CA GLN A 88 -6.03 1.74 -17.78
C GLN A 88 -6.03 3.17 -18.30
N ASN A 89 -5.34 4.05 -17.59
CA ASN A 89 -5.24 5.46 -17.99
C ASN A 89 -3.94 5.77 -18.72
N GLY A 90 -3.15 4.74 -19.04
CA GLY A 90 -1.93 4.93 -19.80
C GLY A 90 -0.75 5.40 -18.98
N PHE A 91 -0.81 5.28 -17.66
CA PHE A 91 0.26 5.72 -16.79
C PHE A 91 1.07 4.53 -16.27
N GLN A 92 2.32 4.77 -15.94
CA GLN A 92 3.24 3.71 -15.51
C GLN A 92 3.60 3.84 -14.04
N LEU A 93 2.67 4.27 -13.23
CA LEU A 93 2.88 4.39 -11.79
C LEU A 93 3.35 3.05 -11.21
N LYS A 94 4.41 3.10 -10.45
CA LYS A 94 4.97 1.91 -9.82
C LYS A 94 4.68 1.93 -8.34
N VAL A 95 4.33 0.75 -7.84
CA VAL A 95 3.97 0.58 -6.44
C VAL A 95 4.72 -0.61 -5.92
N LYS A 96 5.27 -0.51 -4.72
CA LYS A 96 5.88 -1.67 -4.10
C LYS A 96 5.36 -1.85 -2.69
N ILE A 97 5.47 -3.05 -2.18
CA ILE A 97 5.01 -3.41 -0.85
C ILE A 97 6.24 -3.82 -0.06
N GLU A 98 6.40 -3.22 1.12
CA GLU A 98 7.50 -3.54 2.01
C GLU A 98 6.96 -3.85 3.38
N GLU A 99 7.52 -4.86 4.03
CA GLU A 99 7.18 -5.10 5.43
C GLU A 99 7.67 -3.96 6.29
N GLU A 100 6.87 -3.63 7.27
CA GLU A 100 7.17 -2.52 8.17
C GLU A 100 8.32 -2.82 9.13
#